data_9b179ace377d31487a3953a42f4f243e
#
_entry.id   9b179ace377d31487a3953a42f4f243e
#
_cell.length_a   1.000
_cell.length_b   1.000
_cell.length_c   1.000
_cell.angle_alpha   90.00
_cell.angle_beta   90.00
_cell.angle_gamma   90.00
#
_symmetry.space_group_name_H-M   'P 1'
#
loop_
_entity.id
_entity.type
_entity.pdbx_description
1 polymer ?
#
loop_
_entity_poly.entity_id
_entity_poly.type
_entity_poly.pdbx_seq_one_letter_code
_entity_poly.pdbx_strand_id
1 'polypeptide(L)'
;MIPQRDLASIRQRLAGSAPAPWVVERDASGARIRTAATGAPKELVIWRDFEPAPEADVEFIALARNLMDKLVEAADRGTDDIVSQEELDRLEAAARRASAGPWTPVLADEQPEGASSFIQVGGEREGPDMYVWLGEEFAPTADVELIANARQDVPKLVLELRRLKD
;
A
#
# COMPACT_ATOMS: atom_id res chain seq x y z
N MET A 1 5.25 20.68 4.98
CA MET A 1 5.74 20.39 3.60
C MET A 1 6.51 19.10 3.62
N ILE A 2 6.17 18.16 2.73
CA ILE A 2 6.86 16.87 2.60
C ILE A 2 8.19 17.09 1.86
N PRO A 3 9.32 16.57 2.38
CA PRO A 3 10.60 16.71 1.70
C PRO A 3 10.61 16.07 0.32
N GLN A 4 11.26 16.71 -0.66
CA GLN A 4 11.35 16.21 -2.05
C GLN A 4 11.95 14.80 -2.15
N ARG A 5 12.92 14.48 -1.28
CA ARG A 5 13.50 13.14 -1.20
C ARG A 5 12.47 12.06 -0.85
N ASP A 6 11.49 12.40 0.00
CA ASP A 6 10.45 11.47 0.42
C ASP A 6 9.46 11.23 -0.73
N LEU A 7 9.07 12.30 -1.44
CA LEU A 7 8.24 12.19 -2.66
C LEU A 7 8.95 11.38 -3.75
N ALA A 8 10.24 11.60 -3.96
CA ALA A 8 11.04 10.84 -4.91
C ALA A 8 11.09 9.34 -4.56
N SER A 9 11.24 9.01 -3.28
CA SER A 9 11.23 7.63 -2.78
C SER A 9 9.88 6.94 -3.03
N ILE A 10 8.77 7.65 -2.79
CA ILE A 10 7.43 7.12 -3.08
C ILE A 10 7.27 6.87 -4.59
N ARG A 11 7.68 7.82 -5.44
CA ARG A 11 7.64 7.66 -6.91
C ARG A 11 8.44 6.45 -7.39
N GLN A 12 9.62 6.23 -6.82
CA GLN A 12 10.44 5.07 -7.16
C GLN A 12 9.73 3.76 -6.85
N ARG A 13 9.10 3.64 -5.68
CA ARG A 13 8.31 2.47 -5.31
C ARG A 13 7.10 2.28 -6.23
N LEU A 14 6.40 3.35 -6.57
CA LEU A 14 5.28 3.31 -7.53
C LEU A 14 5.70 2.81 -8.89
N ALA A 15 6.81 3.31 -9.42
CA ALA A 15 7.33 2.91 -10.73
C ALA A 15 7.71 1.42 -10.79
N GLY A 16 8.19 0.85 -9.69
CA GLY A 16 8.56 -0.57 -9.60
C GLY A 16 7.41 -1.51 -9.26
N SER A 17 6.25 -0.99 -8.83
CA SER A 17 5.10 -1.79 -8.42
C SER A 17 4.14 -2.09 -9.59
N ALA A 18 3.25 -3.08 -9.39
CA ALA A 18 2.20 -3.35 -10.34
C ALA A 18 1.32 -2.10 -10.58
N PRO A 19 0.98 -1.78 -11.84
CA PRO A 19 0.24 -0.56 -12.16
C PRO A 19 -1.17 -0.55 -11.60
N ALA A 20 -1.68 0.66 -11.30
CA ALA A 20 -3.08 0.87 -10.95
C ALA A 20 -3.99 0.74 -12.21
N PRO A 21 -5.31 0.51 -12.06
CA PRO A 21 -6.02 0.37 -10.80
C PRO A 21 -5.86 -1.01 -10.15
N TRP A 22 -5.91 -1.03 -8.83
CA TRP A 22 -6.04 -2.23 -8.01
C TRP A 22 -7.48 -2.35 -7.55
N VAL A 23 -8.14 -3.42 -7.96
CA VAL A 23 -9.58 -3.63 -7.72
C VAL A 23 -9.77 -4.73 -6.69
N VAL A 24 -10.47 -4.44 -5.60
CA VAL A 24 -10.79 -5.43 -4.58
C VAL A 24 -11.90 -6.35 -5.08
N GLU A 25 -11.64 -7.63 -5.07
CA GLU A 25 -12.62 -8.70 -5.34
C GLU A 25 -12.85 -9.52 -4.07
N ARG A 26 -14.08 -9.93 -3.86
CA ARG A 26 -14.50 -10.71 -2.69
C ARG A 26 -15.17 -11.99 -3.10
N ASP A 27 -14.83 -13.07 -2.42
CA ASP A 27 -15.53 -14.35 -2.53
C ASP A 27 -15.58 -15.07 -1.17
N ALA A 28 -15.97 -16.33 -1.17
CA ALA A 28 -16.07 -17.14 0.06
C ALA A 28 -14.72 -17.34 0.76
N SER A 29 -13.60 -17.16 0.07
CA SER A 29 -12.25 -17.31 0.64
C SER A 29 -11.66 -16.01 1.17
N GLY A 30 -12.32 -14.87 0.98
CA GLY A 30 -11.90 -13.56 1.47
C GLY A 30 -11.75 -12.51 0.39
N ALA A 31 -11.08 -11.40 0.72
CA ALA A 31 -10.79 -10.30 -0.18
C ALA A 31 -9.40 -10.45 -0.80
N ARG A 32 -9.29 -10.09 -2.07
CA ARG A 32 -8.05 -10.07 -2.85
C ARG A 32 -8.03 -8.88 -3.80
N ILE A 33 -6.91 -8.61 -4.42
CA ILE A 33 -6.75 -7.49 -5.34
C ILE A 33 -6.47 -8.04 -6.74
N ARG A 34 -7.24 -7.57 -7.72
CA ARG A 34 -6.89 -7.74 -9.12
C ARG A 34 -6.13 -6.51 -9.59
N THR A 35 -4.91 -6.71 -10.11
CA THR A 35 -4.09 -5.63 -10.64
C THR A 35 -4.37 -5.38 -12.10
N ALA A 36 -4.25 -4.12 -12.54
CA ALA A 36 -4.18 -3.83 -13.97
C ALA A 36 -2.81 -4.28 -14.50
N ALA A 37 -2.79 -5.29 -15.34
CA ALA A 37 -1.57 -5.74 -16.00
C ALA A 37 -1.66 -5.48 -17.51
N THR A 38 -0.53 -5.16 -18.12
CA THR A 38 -0.36 -5.32 -19.57
C THR A 38 -0.34 -6.82 -19.86
N GLY A 39 -1.47 -7.36 -20.33
CA GLY A 39 -1.68 -8.78 -20.51
C GLY A 39 -2.81 -9.31 -19.61
N ALA A 40 -2.71 -10.55 -19.16
CA ALA A 40 -3.69 -11.10 -18.22
C ALA A 40 -3.58 -10.41 -16.84
N PRO A 41 -4.69 -9.95 -16.27
CA PRO A 41 -4.69 -9.38 -14.94
C PRO A 41 -4.16 -10.40 -13.94
N LYS A 42 -3.30 -9.95 -13.04
CA LYS A 42 -2.76 -10.77 -11.96
C LYS A 42 -3.52 -10.52 -10.66
N GLU A 43 -3.64 -11.57 -9.90
CA GLU A 43 -4.27 -11.54 -8.58
C GLU A 43 -3.19 -11.33 -7.52
N LEU A 44 -3.39 -10.32 -6.69
CA LEU A 44 -2.55 -10.04 -5.54
C LEU A 44 -3.30 -10.48 -4.28
N VAL A 45 -2.71 -11.42 -3.56
CA VAL A 45 -3.30 -12.00 -2.34
C VAL A 45 -2.38 -11.69 -1.17
N ILE A 46 -2.97 -11.22 -0.09
CA ILE A 46 -2.25 -10.92 1.15
C ILE A 46 -2.68 -11.92 2.21
N TRP A 47 -1.70 -12.61 2.79
CA TRP A 47 -1.89 -13.58 3.85
C TRP A 47 -1.37 -13.04 5.17
N ARG A 48 -2.11 -13.30 6.24
CA ARG A 48 -1.68 -13.10 7.62
C ARG A 48 -1.85 -14.40 8.38
N ASP A 49 -0.75 -14.93 8.91
CA ASP A 49 -0.76 -16.13 9.76
C ASP A 49 -1.56 -17.30 9.14
N PHE A 50 -1.29 -17.62 7.88
CA PHE A 50 -1.95 -18.66 7.08
C PHE A 50 -3.43 -18.41 6.73
N GLU A 51 -3.97 -17.24 7.05
CA GLU A 51 -5.31 -16.81 6.66
C GLU A 51 -5.25 -15.60 5.72
N PRO A 52 -6.26 -15.37 4.89
CA PRO A 52 -6.37 -14.12 4.14
C PRO A 52 -6.32 -12.92 5.08
N ALA A 53 -5.62 -11.86 4.69
CA ALA A 53 -5.57 -10.63 5.46
C ALA A 53 -6.98 -10.07 5.69
N PRO A 54 -7.23 -9.34 6.81
CA PRO A 54 -8.49 -8.68 7.04
C PRO A 54 -8.91 -7.82 5.84
N GLU A 55 -10.18 -7.86 5.49
CA GLU A 55 -10.72 -7.10 4.33
C GLU A 55 -10.38 -5.61 4.42
N ALA A 56 -10.42 -5.03 5.63
CA ALA A 56 -10.05 -3.64 5.85
C ALA A 56 -8.61 -3.31 5.44
N ASP A 57 -7.68 -4.24 5.62
CA ASP A 57 -6.29 -4.09 5.17
C ASP A 57 -6.19 -4.12 3.65
N VAL A 58 -6.91 -5.05 3.01
CA VAL A 58 -6.95 -5.20 1.56
C VAL A 58 -7.58 -3.96 0.90
N GLU A 59 -8.68 -3.45 1.45
CA GLU A 59 -9.33 -2.22 0.99
C GLU A 59 -8.42 -0.99 1.10
N PHE A 60 -7.75 -0.83 2.24
CA PHE A 60 -6.80 0.27 2.44
C PHE A 60 -5.66 0.20 1.43
N ILE A 61 -5.06 -0.96 1.24
CA ILE A 61 -3.94 -1.18 0.32
C ILE A 61 -4.32 -0.84 -1.11
N ALA A 62 -5.47 -1.32 -1.59
CA ALA A 62 -5.94 -1.04 -2.94
C ALA A 62 -6.25 0.45 -3.16
N LEU A 63 -6.94 1.08 -2.21
CA LEU A 63 -7.28 2.49 -2.27
C LEU A 63 -6.04 3.38 -2.22
N ALA A 64 -5.10 3.07 -1.33
CA ALA A 64 -3.82 3.75 -1.23
C ALA A 64 -3.05 3.69 -2.55
N ARG A 65 -2.93 2.50 -3.17
CA ARG A 65 -2.27 2.36 -4.48
C ARG A 65 -2.93 3.20 -5.56
N ASN A 66 -4.26 3.19 -5.62
CA ASN A 66 -5.02 3.89 -6.65
C ASN A 66 -4.95 5.42 -6.53
N LEU A 67 -4.77 5.95 -5.33
CA LEU A 67 -4.69 7.39 -5.09
C LEU A 67 -3.26 7.91 -4.97
N MET A 68 -2.26 7.05 -4.77
CA MET A 68 -0.90 7.47 -4.44
C MET A 68 -0.28 8.40 -5.48
N ASP A 69 -0.48 8.14 -6.78
CA ASP A 69 0.03 9.00 -7.85
C ASP A 69 -0.54 10.43 -7.74
N LYS A 70 -1.85 10.55 -7.50
CA LYS A 70 -2.52 11.85 -7.30
C LYS A 70 -2.04 12.56 -6.02
N LEU A 71 -1.88 11.81 -4.92
CA LEU A 71 -1.42 12.36 -3.64
C LEU A 71 -0.01 12.94 -3.75
N VAL A 72 0.89 12.20 -4.40
CA VAL A 72 2.27 12.63 -4.61
C VAL A 72 2.33 13.85 -5.54
N GLU A 73 1.55 13.85 -6.62
CA GLU A 73 1.49 14.98 -7.54
C GLU A 73 0.94 16.24 -6.87
N ALA A 74 -0.13 16.11 -6.10
CA ALA A 74 -0.73 17.21 -5.35
C ALA A 74 0.26 17.79 -4.31
N ALA A 75 0.93 16.94 -3.55
CA ALA A 75 1.92 17.35 -2.57
C ALA A 75 3.16 18.02 -3.21
N ASP A 76 3.61 17.53 -4.36
CA ASP A 76 4.74 18.09 -5.10
C ASP A 76 4.43 19.49 -5.69
N ARG A 77 3.23 19.65 -6.22
CA ARG A 77 2.77 20.94 -6.78
C ARG A 77 2.30 21.94 -5.72
N GLY A 78 2.12 21.47 -4.49
CA GLY A 78 1.55 22.30 -3.42
C GLY A 78 0.13 22.76 -3.73
N THR A 79 -0.71 21.89 -4.34
CA THR A 79 -2.09 22.18 -4.73
C THR A 79 -3.05 21.12 -4.18
N ASP A 80 -4.26 21.54 -3.89
CA ASP A 80 -5.33 20.67 -3.41
C ASP A 80 -6.36 20.30 -4.50
N ASP A 81 -6.18 20.79 -5.73
CA ASP A 81 -7.14 20.61 -6.83
C ASP A 81 -7.13 19.19 -7.44
N ILE A 82 -6.05 18.43 -7.21
CA ILE A 82 -5.84 17.13 -7.84
C ILE A 82 -6.58 16.00 -7.10
N VAL A 83 -6.75 16.14 -5.79
CA VAL A 83 -7.39 15.15 -4.94
C VAL A 83 -8.62 15.75 -4.27
N SER A 84 -9.78 15.12 -4.49
CA SER A 84 -11.02 15.62 -3.90
C SER A 84 -11.07 15.39 -2.38
N GLN A 85 -11.90 16.18 -1.70
CA GLN A 85 -12.17 16.02 -0.28
C GLN A 85 -12.71 14.61 0.03
N GLU A 86 -13.60 14.11 -0.82
CA GLU A 86 -14.18 12.78 -0.69
C GLU A 86 -13.12 11.67 -0.80
N GLU A 87 -12.16 11.81 -1.72
CA GLU A 87 -11.04 10.85 -1.85
C GLU A 87 -10.17 10.84 -0.58
N LEU A 88 -9.88 12.01 -0.01
CA LEU A 88 -9.12 12.12 1.25
C LEU A 88 -9.88 11.50 2.42
N ASP A 89 -11.18 11.79 2.54
CA ASP A 89 -12.03 11.25 3.63
C ASP A 89 -12.14 9.72 3.55
N ARG A 90 -12.32 9.18 2.34
CA ARG A 90 -12.35 7.73 2.11
C ARG A 90 -11.03 7.07 2.48
N LEU A 91 -9.92 7.67 2.10
CA LEU A 91 -8.59 7.13 2.36
C LEU A 91 -8.27 7.16 3.86
N GLU A 92 -8.59 8.24 4.56
CA GLU A 92 -8.44 8.31 6.01
C GLU A 92 -9.33 7.29 6.74
N ALA A 93 -10.57 7.13 6.31
CA ALA A 93 -11.48 6.15 6.89
C ALA A 93 -10.96 4.71 6.68
N ALA A 94 -10.44 4.40 5.50
CA ALA A 94 -9.82 3.11 5.21
C ALA A 94 -8.58 2.87 6.07
N ALA A 95 -7.71 3.88 6.21
CA ALA A 95 -6.51 3.82 7.05
C ALA A 95 -6.85 3.58 8.54
N ARG A 96 -7.94 4.17 9.04
CA ARG A 96 -8.39 3.95 10.42
C ARG A 96 -8.92 2.53 10.66
N ARG A 97 -9.54 1.91 9.66
CA ARG A 97 -10.06 0.54 9.77
C ARG A 97 -8.98 -0.53 9.57
N ALA A 98 -7.91 -0.21 8.87
CA ALA A 98 -6.81 -1.13 8.64
C ALA A 98 -6.04 -1.44 9.94
N SER A 99 -5.34 -2.55 9.95
CA SER A 99 -4.46 -2.93 11.06
C SER A 99 -3.49 -1.81 11.43
N ALA A 100 -3.30 -1.61 12.73
CA ALA A 100 -2.44 -0.54 13.22
C ALA A 100 -0.99 -0.66 12.68
N GLY A 101 -0.38 0.49 12.43
CA GLY A 101 1.03 0.56 12.07
C GLY A 101 1.95 0.48 13.31
N PRO A 102 3.26 0.51 13.11
CA PRO A 102 3.91 0.58 11.80
C PRO A 102 3.79 -0.72 10.99
N TRP A 103 3.89 -0.62 9.66
CA TRP A 103 4.11 -1.74 8.76
C TRP A 103 5.53 -1.62 8.22
N THR A 104 6.35 -2.62 8.46
CA THR A 104 7.77 -2.58 8.11
C THR A 104 8.09 -3.64 7.07
N PRO A 105 8.59 -3.27 5.87
CA PRO A 105 9.02 -4.25 4.90
C PRO A 105 10.30 -4.93 5.37
N VAL A 106 10.31 -6.26 5.36
CA VAL A 106 11.49 -7.08 5.60
C VAL A 106 11.82 -7.79 4.30
N LEU A 107 12.91 -7.38 3.65
CA LEU A 107 13.20 -7.78 2.29
C LEU A 107 14.06 -9.05 2.24
N ALA A 108 13.85 -9.87 1.22
CA ALA A 108 14.52 -11.16 1.08
C ALA A 108 16.06 -11.03 0.98
N ASP A 109 16.55 -9.96 0.34
CA ASP A 109 17.98 -9.67 0.21
C ASP A 109 18.66 -9.23 1.52
N GLU A 110 17.87 -8.80 2.50
CA GLU A 110 18.31 -8.43 3.86
C GLU A 110 18.28 -9.61 4.83
N GLN A 111 17.90 -10.82 4.35
CA GLN A 111 17.70 -12.02 5.13
C GLN A 111 18.62 -13.15 4.65
N PRO A 112 18.73 -14.26 5.42
CA PRO A 112 19.44 -15.46 4.97
C PRO A 112 18.89 -15.99 3.64
N GLU A 113 19.76 -16.61 2.84
CA GLU A 113 19.41 -17.20 1.55
C GLU A 113 18.17 -18.10 1.64
N GLY A 114 17.26 -17.93 0.70
CA GLY A 114 15.99 -18.68 0.64
C GLY A 114 14.83 -18.08 1.42
N ALA A 115 15.04 -16.97 2.14
CA ALA A 115 13.96 -16.26 2.80
C ALA A 115 13.13 -15.44 1.81
N SER A 116 11.85 -15.26 2.11
CA SER A 116 10.93 -14.42 1.34
C SER A 116 10.80 -13.04 1.97
N SER A 117 10.49 -12.04 1.15
CA SER A 117 10.09 -10.72 1.66
C SER A 117 8.73 -10.81 2.33
N PHE A 118 8.52 -10.05 3.40
CA PHE A 118 7.26 -9.95 4.10
C PHE A 118 7.08 -8.58 4.74
N ILE A 119 5.89 -8.30 5.27
CA ILE A 119 5.58 -7.08 6.00
C ILE A 119 5.36 -7.42 7.47
N GLN A 120 6.20 -6.87 8.32
CA GLN A 120 6.01 -6.94 9.77
C GLN A 120 4.93 -5.94 10.18
N VAL A 121 3.87 -6.42 10.84
CA VAL A 121 2.75 -5.60 11.31
C VAL A 121 2.91 -5.31 12.79
N GLY A 122 3.00 -4.03 13.14
CA GLY A 122 3.25 -3.61 14.51
C GLY A 122 4.73 -3.71 14.90
N GLY A 123 5.00 -3.81 16.19
CA GLY A 123 6.35 -4.03 16.71
C GLY A 123 6.85 -5.45 16.49
N GLU A 124 8.12 -5.68 16.77
CA GLU A 124 8.73 -7.00 16.70
C GLU A 124 7.93 -8.02 17.53
N ARG A 125 7.47 -9.10 16.93
CA ARG A 125 6.68 -10.19 17.55
C ARG A 125 5.29 -9.79 18.09
N GLU A 126 4.75 -8.65 17.69
CA GLU A 126 3.45 -8.17 18.19
C GLU A 126 2.24 -8.67 17.39
N GLY A 127 2.44 -9.15 16.19
CA GLY A 127 1.32 -9.60 15.37
C GLY A 127 1.72 -10.54 14.25
N PRO A 128 0.74 -11.13 13.58
CA PRO A 128 1.01 -11.95 12.41
C PRO A 128 1.53 -11.08 11.27
N ASP A 129 2.61 -11.52 10.64
CA ASP A 129 3.20 -10.85 9.49
C ASP A 129 2.33 -11.04 8.24
N MET A 130 2.44 -10.08 7.29
CA MET A 130 1.77 -10.17 6.00
C MET A 130 2.73 -10.72 4.96
N TYR A 131 2.27 -11.70 4.19
CA TYR A 131 2.94 -12.23 3.01
C TYR A 131 2.13 -11.89 1.78
N VAL A 132 2.77 -11.35 0.76
CA VAL A 132 2.13 -10.86 -0.46
C VAL A 132 2.46 -11.78 -1.62
N TRP A 133 1.44 -12.28 -2.28
CA TRP A 133 1.54 -13.12 -3.48
C TRP A 133 0.99 -12.37 -4.69
N LEU A 134 1.65 -12.54 -5.83
CA LEU A 134 1.20 -12.03 -7.12
C LEU A 134 1.10 -13.19 -8.11
N GLY A 135 -0.12 -13.66 -8.35
CA GLY A 135 -0.34 -14.91 -9.07
C GLY A 135 0.12 -16.11 -8.22
N GLU A 136 0.96 -16.96 -8.76
CA GLU A 136 1.48 -18.17 -8.11
C GLU A 136 2.85 -17.97 -7.43
N GLU A 137 3.37 -16.74 -7.41
CA GLU A 137 4.69 -16.40 -6.88
C GLU A 137 4.58 -15.34 -5.78
N PHE A 138 5.59 -15.22 -4.95
CA PHE A 138 5.71 -14.07 -4.06
C PHE A 138 5.77 -12.77 -4.87
N ALA A 139 5.09 -11.74 -4.39
CA ALA A 139 5.10 -10.43 -5.04
C ALA A 139 6.53 -9.88 -5.11
N PRO A 140 6.85 -9.11 -6.18
CA PRO A 140 8.12 -8.39 -6.26
C PRO A 140 8.35 -7.50 -5.04
N THR A 141 9.60 -7.32 -4.67
CA THR A 141 10.02 -6.44 -3.56
C THR A 141 9.39 -5.06 -3.62
N ALA A 142 9.27 -4.47 -4.83
CA ALA A 142 8.65 -3.16 -5.02
C ALA A 142 7.19 -3.11 -4.55
N ASP A 143 6.41 -4.16 -4.78
CA ASP A 143 5.02 -4.24 -4.29
C ASP A 143 4.98 -4.36 -2.77
N VAL A 144 5.85 -5.17 -2.17
CA VAL A 144 5.96 -5.33 -0.72
C VAL A 144 6.34 -4.01 -0.04
N GLU A 145 7.33 -3.30 -0.58
CA GLU A 145 7.77 -2.00 -0.08
C GLU A 145 6.67 -0.94 -0.22
N LEU A 146 5.96 -0.91 -1.35
CA LEU A 146 4.87 0.03 -1.57
C LEU A 146 3.75 -0.18 -0.56
N ILE A 147 3.31 -1.43 -0.37
CA ILE A 147 2.24 -1.79 0.56
C ILE A 147 2.62 -1.42 2.00
N ALA A 148 3.81 -1.82 2.45
CA ALA A 148 4.27 -1.53 3.80
C ALA A 148 4.39 -0.03 4.05
N ASN A 149 5.05 0.69 3.15
CA ASN A 149 5.26 2.14 3.31
C ASN A 149 3.98 2.95 3.16
N ALA A 150 2.98 2.48 2.40
CA ALA A 150 1.70 3.17 2.28
C ALA A 150 1.04 3.43 3.65
N ARG A 151 1.22 2.53 4.61
CA ARG A 151 0.69 2.68 5.97
C ARG A 151 1.20 3.94 6.66
N GLN A 152 2.43 4.34 6.40
CA GLN A 152 3.08 5.53 6.96
C GLN A 152 2.99 6.75 6.03
N ASP A 153 3.10 6.53 4.71
CA ASP A 153 3.15 7.60 3.72
C ASP A 153 1.77 8.25 3.52
N VAL A 154 0.70 7.46 3.49
CA VAL A 154 -0.67 7.95 3.29
C VAL A 154 -1.07 8.99 4.35
N PRO A 155 -0.95 8.73 5.66
CA PRO A 155 -1.31 9.73 6.67
C PRO A 155 -0.52 11.04 6.54
N LYS A 156 0.77 10.96 6.17
CA LYS A 156 1.60 12.16 5.98
C LYS A 156 1.13 12.98 4.78
N LEU A 157 0.86 12.33 3.66
CA LEU A 157 0.36 12.98 2.44
C LEU A 157 -1.01 13.60 2.67
N VAL A 158 -1.94 12.88 3.28
CA VAL A 158 -3.26 13.40 3.60
C VAL A 158 -3.18 14.62 4.53
N LEU A 159 -2.35 14.56 5.57
CA LEU A 159 -2.17 15.69 6.49
C LEU A 159 -1.62 16.91 5.76
N GLU A 160 -0.65 16.75 4.87
CA GLU A 160 -0.09 17.85 4.08
C GLU A 160 -1.15 18.48 3.17
N LEU A 161 -1.92 17.65 2.44
CA LEU A 161 -2.95 18.14 1.53
C LEU A 161 -4.11 18.85 2.27
N ARG A 162 -4.43 18.40 3.48
CA ARG A 162 -5.40 19.11 4.32
C ARG A 162 -4.94 20.52 4.71
N ARG A 163 -3.64 20.67 5.02
CA ARG A 163 -3.07 21.99 5.33
C ARG A 163 -3.06 22.95 4.16
N LEU A 164 -3.09 22.46 2.92
CA LEU A 164 -3.17 23.30 1.73
C LEU A 164 -4.60 23.82 1.49
N LYS A 165 -5.61 23.16 2.08
CA LYS A 165 -7.02 23.54 1.98
C LYS A 165 -7.46 24.58 3.03
N ASP A 166 -6.72 24.69 4.13
CA ASP A 166 -6.94 25.65 5.21
C ASP A 166 -6.31 27.02 4.88
#